data_d3dc54478e444afd42cd7ec31032904c
#
_entry.id   d3dc54478e444afd42cd7ec31032904c
#
_cell.length_a   1.000
_cell.length_b   1.000
_cell.length_c   1.000
_cell.angle_alpha   90.00
_cell.angle_beta   90.00
_cell.angle_gamma   90.00
#
_symmetry.space_group_name_H-M   'P 1'
#
loop_
_entity.id
_entity.type
_entity.pdbx_description
1 polymer ?
#
loop_
_entity_poly.entity_id
_entity_poly.type
_entity_poly.pdbx_seq_one_letter_code
_entity_poly.pdbx_strand_id
1 'polypeptide(L)'
;LLFPGAIEALGELGDGLSTEVWWSPSHPFTSSLTKQSAKSLADAYEAATKKQWTQPIGFAHALFEVASDALKRAKSTTAKDVRHAVAASHLATVVGPVKWGGGGPFRNVSKTPLVLGQWNKGRKYKVELTIVNNEAAPNIPTGGKLRLLG
;
A
#
# COMPACT_ATOMS: atom_id res chain seq x y z
N LEU A 1 11.34 -0.86 8.69
CA LEU A 1 11.64 0.47 8.12
C LEU A 1 10.44 1.11 7.41
N LEU A 2 9.22 0.77 7.85
CA LEU A 2 7.96 1.21 7.20
C LEU A 2 7.49 2.59 7.65
N PHE A 3 8.01 3.10 8.76
CA PHE A 3 7.52 4.33 9.38
C PHE A 3 8.59 5.43 9.36
N PRO A 4 8.22 6.65 8.92
CA PRO A 4 9.14 7.79 8.88
C PRO A 4 9.85 8.05 10.21
N GLY A 5 9.11 7.97 11.33
CA GLY A 5 9.68 8.21 12.66
C GLY A 5 10.81 7.26 13.05
N ALA A 6 10.80 6.00 12.56
CA ALA A 6 11.90 5.07 12.79
C ALA A 6 13.16 5.50 12.02
N ILE A 7 12.99 6.04 10.82
CA ILE A 7 14.09 6.54 9.99
C ILE A 7 14.64 7.85 10.57
N GLU A 8 13.76 8.74 11.03
CA GLU A 8 14.19 9.98 11.70
C GLU A 8 15.01 9.72 12.96
N ALA A 9 14.64 8.67 13.72
CA ALA A 9 15.37 8.28 14.94
C ALA A 9 16.80 7.78 14.66
N LEU A 10 17.06 7.28 13.43
CA LEU A 10 18.41 6.87 13.00
C LEU A 10 19.29 8.06 12.57
N GLY A 11 18.73 9.27 12.45
CA GLY A 11 19.47 10.45 12.01
C GLY A 11 20.10 10.25 10.64
N GLU A 12 21.39 10.52 10.51
CA GLU A 12 22.08 10.38 9.23
C GLU A 12 22.17 8.95 8.71
N LEU A 13 22.15 7.97 9.57
CA LEU A 13 22.14 6.55 9.20
C LEU A 13 20.82 6.14 8.52
N GLY A 14 19.77 6.93 8.67
CA GLY A 14 18.49 6.71 8.00
C GLY A 14 18.50 7.14 6.52
N ASP A 15 19.41 8.03 6.12
CA ASP A 15 19.48 8.53 4.76
C ASP A 15 20.10 7.49 3.83
N GLY A 16 19.38 7.13 2.78
CA GLY A 16 19.79 6.10 1.82
C GLY A 16 19.36 4.67 2.18
N LEU A 17 18.74 4.42 3.31
CA LEU A 17 18.21 3.10 3.64
C LEU A 17 17.12 2.68 2.66
N SER A 18 17.24 1.47 2.13
CA SER A 18 16.26 0.88 1.23
C SER A 18 15.28 -0.02 1.97
N THR A 19 14.05 -0.06 1.48
CA THR A 19 12.98 -0.91 2.04
C THR A 19 12.00 -1.32 0.94
N GLU A 20 11.28 -2.39 1.19
CA GLU A 20 10.11 -2.74 0.39
C GLU A 20 9.03 -1.67 0.49
N VAL A 21 8.33 -1.44 -0.60
CA VAL A 21 7.19 -0.50 -0.67
C VAL A 21 5.96 -1.26 -1.14
N TRP A 22 5.01 -1.40 -0.23
CA TRP A 22 3.73 -2.08 -0.47
C TRP A 22 2.67 -1.12 -0.97
N TRP A 23 2.76 0.13 -0.57
CA TRP A 23 1.88 1.20 -0.96
C TRP A 23 2.54 2.57 -0.73
N SER A 24 2.23 3.51 -1.61
CA SER A 24 2.63 4.90 -1.53
C SER A 24 1.67 5.78 -2.32
N PRO A 25 1.71 7.11 -2.16
CA PRO A 25 0.94 8.04 -3.01
C PRO A 25 1.23 7.92 -4.51
N SER A 26 2.37 7.34 -4.89
CA SER A 26 2.77 7.16 -6.29
C SER A 26 2.16 5.89 -6.93
N HIS A 27 1.48 5.04 -6.17
CA HIS A 27 0.83 3.86 -6.74
C HIS A 27 -0.33 4.28 -7.64
N PRO A 28 -0.45 3.72 -8.88
CA PRO A 28 -1.43 4.15 -9.86
C PRO A 28 -2.81 3.53 -9.64
N PHE A 29 -3.12 3.13 -8.40
CA PHE A 29 -4.35 2.45 -8.06
C PHE A 29 -5.38 3.39 -7.46
N THR A 30 -6.65 3.00 -7.63
CA THR A 30 -7.81 3.78 -7.18
C THR A 30 -8.70 2.92 -6.30
N SER A 31 -9.21 3.49 -5.23
CA SER A 31 -10.14 2.81 -4.33
C SER A 31 -11.43 2.42 -5.05
N SER A 32 -11.82 1.16 -4.95
CA SER A 32 -13.12 0.67 -5.40
C SER A 32 -14.28 1.26 -4.59
N LEU A 33 -14.03 1.61 -3.33
CA LEU A 33 -15.02 2.10 -2.38
C LEU A 33 -15.28 3.61 -2.51
N THR A 34 -14.20 4.43 -2.48
CA THR A 34 -14.29 5.89 -2.43
C THR A 34 -13.92 6.58 -3.74
N LYS A 35 -13.38 5.85 -4.72
CA LYS A 35 -12.84 6.37 -5.99
C LYS A 35 -11.63 7.30 -5.81
N GLN A 36 -11.08 7.40 -4.63
CA GLN A 36 -9.84 8.16 -4.38
C GLN A 36 -8.63 7.43 -4.97
N SER A 37 -7.72 8.18 -5.58
CA SER A 37 -6.39 7.67 -5.91
C SER A 37 -5.56 7.45 -4.65
N ALA A 38 -4.48 6.68 -4.75
CA ALA A 38 -3.52 6.51 -3.65
C ALA A 38 -2.99 7.87 -3.16
N LYS A 39 -2.70 8.79 -4.09
CA LYS A 39 -2.28 10.15 -3.74
C LYS A 39 -3.35 10.91 -2.95
N SER A 40 -4.60 10.92 -3.45
CA SER A 40 -5.70 11.62 -2.79
C SER A 40 -5.99 11.06 -1.39
N LEU A 41 -5.84 9.75 -1.19
CA LEU A 41 -5.98 9.12 0.12
C LEU A 41 -4.88 9.58 1.09
N ALA A 42 -3.63 9.62 0.63
CA ALA A 42 -2.51 10.12 1.43
C ALA A 42 -2.68 11.60 1.79
N ASP A 43 -3.04 12.44 0.81
CA ASP A 43 -3.28 13.88 1.02
C ASP A 43 -4.39 14.11 2.05
N ALA A 44 -5.48 13.34 1.99
CA ALA A 44 -6.57 13.43 2.94
C ALA A 44 -6.13 13.05 4.37
N TYR A 45 -5.34 11.98 4.50
CA TYR A 45 -4.76 11.58 5.79
C TYR A 45 -3.87 12.69 6.37
N GLU A 46 -2.97 13.25 5.56
CA GLU A 46 -2.06 14.30 5.99
C GLU A 46 -2.80 15.59 6.37
N ALA A 47 -3.84 15.93 5.61
CA ALA A 47 -4.69 17.11 5.93
C ALA A 47 -5.40 16.95 7.27
N ALA A 48 -5.93 15.75 7.55
CA ALA A 48 -6.67 15.47 8.78
C ALA A 48 -5.78 15.33 10.02
N THR A 49 -4.60 14.69 9.87
CA THR A 49 -3.75 14.30 11.01
C THR A 49 -2.56 15.22 11.24
N LYS A 50 -2.18 16.01 10.23
CA LYS A 50 -0.93 16.79 10.17
C LYS A 50 0.33 15.93 10.27
N LYS A 51 0.21 14.63 9.97
CA LYS A 51 1.31 13.65 9.97
C LYS A 51 1.58 13.15 8.56
N GLN A 52 2.83 12.81 8.27
CA GLN A 52 3.22 12.16 7.03
C GLN A 52 2.48 10.84 6.85
N TRP A 53 2.09 10.53 5.62
CA TRP A 53 1.50 9.24 5.28
C TRP A 53 2.45 8.07 5.61
N THR A 54 1.88 6.89 5.80
CA THR A 54 2.62 5.63 6.01
C THR A 54 2.05 4.53 5.14
N GLN A 55 2.87 3.55 4.78
CA GLN A 55 2.46 2.45 3.91
C GLN A 55 1.20 1.68 4.40
N PRO A 56 1.04 1.39 5.70
CA PRO A 56 -0.15 0.70 6.21
C PRO A 56 -1.48 1.38 5.93
N ILE A 57 -1.51 2.68 5.64
CA ILE A 57 -2.76 3.42 5.35
C ILE A 57 -3.49 2.84 4.14
N GLY A 58 -2.75 2.53 3.06
CA GLY A 58 -3.33 1.90 1.88
C GLY A 58 -3.96 0.55 2.20
N PHE A 59 -3.27 -0.27 2.98
CA PHE A 59 -3.77 -1.60 3.37
C PHE A 59 -4.95 -1.53 4.34
N ALA A 60 -4.93 -0.60 5.30
CA ALA A 60 -6.07 -0.36 6.18
C ALA A 60 -7.31 0.05 5.36
N HIS A 61 -7.14 0.94 4.38
CA HIS A 61 -8.23 1.33 3.48
C HIS A 61 -8.71 0.13 2.63
N ALA A 62 -7.80 -0.63 2.03
CA ALA A 62 -8.13 -1.80 1.21
C ALA A 62 -8.88 -2.89 2.00
N LEU A 63 -8.64 -3.02 3.30
CA LEU A 63 -9.42 -3.92 4.16
C LEU A 63 -10.90 -3.56 4.12
N PHE A 64 -11.24 -2.27 4.19
CA PHE A 64 -12.64 -1.82 4.09
C PHE A 64 -13.21 -1.97 2.68
N GLU A 65 -12.40 -1.87 1.63
CA GLU A 65 -12.82 -2.13 0.26
C GLU A 65 -13.26 -3.59 0.11
N VAL A 66 -12.43 -4.53 0.58
CA VAL A 66 -12.73 -5.97 0.55
C VAL A 66 -13.94 -6.28 1.43
N ALA A 67 -14.02 -5.71 2.63
CA ALA A 67 -15.15 -5.93 3.53
C ALA A 67 -16.47 -5.43 2.93
N SER A 68 -16.47 -4.22 2.38
CA SER A 68 -17.65 -3.63 1.73
C SER A 68 -18.11 -4.45 0.52
N ASP A 69 -17.17 -4.86 -0.34
CA ASP A 69 -17.46 -5.70 -1.51
C ASP A 69 -18.03 -7.06 -1.08
N ALA A 70 -17.40 -7.71 -0.10
CA ALA A 70 -17.85 -9.00 0.40
C ALA A 70 -19.27 -8.93 1.01
N LEU A 71 -19.57 -7.91 1.82
CA LEU A 71 -20.89 -7.71 2.42
C LEU A 71 -21.97 -7.42 1.37
N LYS A 72 -21.65 -6.68 0.31
CA LYS A 72 -22.59 -6.42 -0.80
C LYS A 72 -22.91 -7.69 -1.60
N ARG A 73 -21.97 -8.63 -1.71
CA ARG A 73 -22.14 -9.89 -2.45
C ARG A 73 -22.65 -11.04 -1.60
N ALA A 74 -22.52 -10.96 -0.28
CA ALA A 74 -22.98 -11.99 0.62
C ALA A 74 -24.49 -12.13 0.57
N LYS A 75 -24.98 -13.39 0.58
CA LYS A 75 -26.43 -13.69 0.58
C LYS A 75 -27.09 -13.30 1.91
N SER A 76 -26.34 -13.32 2.99
CA SER A 76 -26.75 -12.90 4.32
C SER A 76 -25.53 -12.48 5.14
N THR A 77 -25.75 -11.96 6.35
CA THR A 77 -24.67 -11.58 7.28
C THR A 77 -24.18 -12.76 8.13
N THR A 78 -24.60 -14.01 7.83
CA THR A 78 -24.05 -15.17 8.53
C THR A 78 -22.56 -15.35 8.22
N ALA A 79 -21.81 -15.88 9.18
CA ALA A 79 -20.38 -16.13 9.01
C ALA A 79 -20.06 -17.02 7.79
N LYS A 80 -20.97 -17.96 7.46
CA LYS A 80 -20.85 -18.83 6.29
C LYS A 80 -20.92 -18.03 4.99
N ASP A 81 -21.94 -17.19 4.84
CA ASP A 81 -22.17 -16.45 3.60
C ASP A 81 -21.14 -15.34 3.41
N VAL A 82 -20.77 -14.64 4.48
CA VAL A 82 -19.68 -13.64 4.43
C VAL A 82 -18.36 -14.30 4.07
N ARG A 83 -18.00 -15.43 4.68
CA ARG A 83 -16.78 -16.17 4.33
C ARG A 83 -16.76 -16.63 2.87
N HIS A 84 -17.87 -17.08 2.32
CA HIS A 84 -17.98 -17.42 0.89
C HIS A 84 -17.77 -16.20 0.01
N ALA A 85 -18.37 -15.07 0.37
CA ALA A 85 -18.19 -13.82 -0.38
C ALA A 85 -16.74 -13.32 -0.34
N VAL A 86 -16.08 -13.38 0.83
CA VAL A 86 -14.65 -13.04 0.96
C VAL A 86 -13.79 -13.98 0.10
N ALA A 87 -14.01 -15.29 0.18
CA ALA A 87 -13.24 -16.28 -0.60
C ALA A 87 -13.36 -16.08 -2.12
N ALA A 88 -14.47 -15.53 -2.58
CA ALA A 88 -14.73 -15.21 -3.98
C ALA A 88 -14.31 -13.79 -4.38
N SER A 89 -13.61 -13.05 -3.54
CA SER A 89 -13.20 -11.67 -3.84
C SER A 89 -12.24 -11.61 -5.03
N HIS A 90 -12.55 -10.74 -5.96
CA HIS A 90 -11.71 -10.37 -7.10
C HIS A 90 -12.02 -8.91 -7.43
N LEU A 91 -11.28 -7.98 -6.87
CA LEU A 91 -11.53 -6.55 -7.06
C LEU A 91 -10.23 -5.76 -7.15
N ALA A 92 -10.29 -4.64 -7.86
CA ALA A 92 -9.24 -3.63 -7.83
C ALA A 92 -9.39 -2.80 -6.55
N THR A 93 -8.29 -2.59 -5.86
CA THR A 93 -8.23 -1.79 -4.62
C THR A 93 -7.16 -0.71 -4.73
N VAL A 94 -7.10 0.17 -3.74
CA VAL A 94 -6.07 1.21 -3.67
C VAL A 94 -4.64 0.66 -3.51
N VAL A 95 -4.50 -0.63 -3.18
CA VAL A 95 -3.20 -1.33 -3.10
C VAL A 95 -2.94 -2.23 -4.32
N GLY A 96 -3.83 -2.18 -5.31
CA GLY A 96 -3.80 -3.02 -6.51
C GLY A 96 -4.87 -4.11 -6.50
N PRO A 97 -4.81 -5.07 -7.44
CA PRO A 97 -5.78 -6.13 -7.53
C PRO A 97 -5.67 -7.10 -6.35
N VAL A 98 -6.81 -7.43 -5.75
CA VAL A 98 -6.94 -8.45 -4.70
C VAL A 98 -7.74 -9.61 -5.26
N LYS A 99 -7.15 -10.81 -5.25
CA LYS A 99 -7.76 -12.06 -5.68
C LYS A 99 -7.21 -13.20 -4.85
N TRP A 100 -8.10 -14.00 -4.27
CA TRP A 100 -7.72 -15.23 -3.57
C TRP A 100 -7.65 -16.41 -4.54
N GLY A 101 -7.04 -17.50 -4.10
CA GLY A 101 -7.15 -18.77 -4.80
C GLY A 101 -6.04 -19.09 -5.77
N GLY A 102 -4.82 -18.67 -5.50
CA GLY A 102 -3.64 -19.07 -6.27
C GLY A 102 -3.27 -20.57 -6.21
N GLY A 103 -4.07 -21.38 -5.52
CA GLY A 103 -3.75 -22.80 -5.29
C GLY A 103 -2.66 -23.03 -4.23
N GLY A 104 -2.41 -24.30 -3.88
CA GLY A 104 -1.38 -24.68 -2.92
C GLY A 104 -1.63 -24.23 -1.48
N PRO A 105 -0.57 -24.19 -0.63
CA PRO A 105 -0.71 -23.92 0.80
C PRO A 105 -1.17 -22.48 1.11
N PHE A 106 -1.07 -21.55 0.16
CA PHE A 106 -1.39 -20.14 0.34
C PHE A 106 -2.70 -19.71 -0.32
N ARG A 107 -3.66 -20.63 -0.45
CA ARG A 107 -4.95 -20.35 -1.11
C ARG A 107 -5.75 -19.15 -0.57
N ASN A 108 -5.52 -18.75 0.68
CA ASN A 108 -6.17 -17.63 1.34
C ASN A 108 -5.28 -16.36 1.37
N VAL A 109 -4.26 -16.31 0.52
CA VAL A 109 -3.34 -15.17 0.41
C VAL A 109 -3.53 -14.54 -0.97
N SER A 110 -3.60 -13.21 -1.01
CA SER A 110 -3.50 -12.41 -2.22
C SER A 110 -2.14 -11.73 -2.26
N LYS A 111 -1.46 -11.84 -3.40
CA LYS A 111 -0.21 -11.10 -3.63
C LYS A 111 -0.56 -9.72 -4.18
N THR A 112 -0.03 -8.68 -3.55
CA THR A 112 -0.11 -7.31 -4.04
C THR A 112 1.22 -6.90 -4.67
N PRO A 113 1.23 -5.87 -5.55
CA PRO A 113 2.47 -5.36 -6.12
C PRO A 113 3.46 -4.92 -5.03
N LEU A 114 4.74 -5.18 -5.26
CA LEU A 114 5.83 -4.82 -4.38
C LEU A 114 6.94 -4.16 -5.19
N VAL A 115 7.46 -3.04 -4.70
CA VAL A 115 8.56 -2.30 -5.32
C VAL A 115 9.62 -1.96 -4.28
N LEU A 116 10.79 -1.48 -4.73
CA LEU A 116 11.85 -1.03 -3.85
C LEU A 116 11.78 0.50 -3.69
N GLY A 117 11.83 0.95 -2.45
CA GLY A 117 11.98 2.35 -2.10
C GLY A 117 13.28 2.65 -1.37
N GLN A 118 13.66 3.90 -1.36
CA GLN A 118 14.80 4.40 -0.60
C GLN A 118 14.40 5.65 0.17
N TRP A 119 14.74 5.67 1.45
CA TRP A 119 14.58 6.84 2.30
C TRP A 119 15.66 7.88 2.00
N ASN A 120 15.24 9.12 1.86
CA ASN A 120 16.13 10.23 1.58
C ASN A 120 15.74 11.43 2.44
N LYS A 121 16.66 12.37 2.63
CA LYS A 121 16.33 13.69 3.18
C LYS A 121 15.24 14.32 2.35
N GLY A 122 14.12 14.68 2.99
CA GLY A 122 12.92 15.17 2.32
C GLY A 122 12.89 16.69 2.17
N ARG A 123 11.91 17.17 1.39
CA ARG A 123 11.62 18.60 1.23
C ARG A 123 10.43 19.05 2.08
N LYS A 124 9.39 18.22 2.14
CA LYS A 124 8.17 18.48 2.91
C LYS A 124 8.30 17.91 4.33
N TYR A 125 8.88 16.73 4.45
CA TYR A 125 9.13 16.05 5.71
C TYR A 125 10.64 15.84 5.89
N LYS A 126 11.10 15.56 7.12
CA LYS A 126 12.53 15.32 7.39
C LYS A 126 13.09 14.20 6.54
N VAL A 127 12.30 13.14 6.34
CA VAL A 127 12.62 12.00 5.49
C VAL A 127 11.45 11.69 4.57
N GLU A 128 11.75 11.28 3.34
CA GLU A 128 10.76 10.93 2.32
C GLU A 128 11.15 9.62 1.64
N LEU A 129 10.17 8.77 1.40
CA LEU A 129 10.35 7.48 0.72
C LEU A 129 10.12 7.66 -0.77
N THR A 130 11.14 7.36 -1.56
CA THR A 130 11.11 7.43 -3.03
C THR A 130 11.21 6.03 -3.62
N ILE A 131 10.32 5.67 -4.55
CA ILE A 131 10.42 4.40 -5.29
C ILE A 131 11.59 4.51 -6.26
N VAL A 132 12.53 3.55 -6.18
CA VAL A 132 13.80 3.56 -6.93
C VAL A 132 13.98 2.35 -7.85
N ASN A 133 13.20 1.29 -7.66
CA ASN A 133 13.13 0.14 -8.58
C ASN A 133 11.71 -0.43 -8.58
N ASN A 134 11.21 -0.78 -9.77
CA ASN A 134 9.86 -1.29 -10.01
C ASN A 134 9.83 -2.52 -10.94
N GLU A 135 10.93 -3.25 -11.08
CA GLU A 135 10.99 -4.42 -11.98
C GLU A 135 9.90 -5.46 -11.70
N ALA A 136 9.57 -5.68 -10.42
CA ALA A 136 8.52 -6.62 -10.03
C ALA A 136 7.10 -6.09 -10.29
N ALA A 137 6.92 -4.79 -10.50
CA ALA A 137 5.64 -4.13 -10.75
C ALA A 137 5.82 -2.89 -11.64
N PRO A 138 6.09 -3.06 -12.96
CA PRO A 138 6.48 -1.97 -13.85
C PRO A 138 5.43 -0.87 -14.05
N ASN A 139 4.17 -1.14 -13.69
CA ASN A 139 3.09 -0.15 -13.73
C ASN A 139 3.15 0.86 -12.58
N ILE A 140 3.97 0.64 -11.55
CA ILE A 140 4.19 1.60 -10.48
C ILE A 140 5.39 2.48 -10.86
N PRO A 141 5.22 3.81 -10.98
CA PRO A 141 6.30 4.68 -11.45
C PRO A 141 7.42 4.81 -10.40
N THR A 142 8.66 4.88 -10.88
CA THR A 142 9.80 5.28 -10.05
C THR A 142 9.84 6.80 -9.91
N GLY A 143 10.23 7.30 -8.74
CA GLY A 143 10.42 8.72 -8.45
C GLY A 143 11.89 9.13 -8.42
N GLY A 144 12.83 8.18 -8.54
CA GLY A 144 14.25 8.42 -8.49
C GLY A 144 15.07 7.19 -8.91
N LYS A 145 16.38 7.29 -8.73
CA LYS A 145 17.32 6.19 -8.93
C LYS A 145 17.88 5.73 -7.60
N LEU A 146 18.18 4.44 -7.49
CA LEU A 146 18.86 3.89 -6.33
C LEU A 146 20.22 4.55 -6.16
N ARG A 147 20.46 5.12 -4.99
CA ARG A 147 21.75 5.64 -4.56
C ARG A 147 22.47 4.57 -3.75
N LEU A 148 23.63 4.17 -4.21
CA LEU A 148 24.49 3.29 -3.42
C LEU A 148 25.13 4.11 -2.29
N LEU A 149 25.20 3.50 -1.11
CA LEU A 149 25.96 4.05 0.01
C LEU A 149 27.42 3.72 -0.23
N GLY A 150 28.28 4.73 -0.29
CA GLY A 150 29.72 4.59 -0.40
C GLY A 150 30.37 4.22 0.91
#